data_8eb0b6a334a6e5f84e6899327179b19a
#
_entry.id   8eb0b6a334a6e5f84e6899327179b19a
#
_cell.length_a   1.000
_cell.length_b   1.000
_cell.length_c   1.000
_cell.angle_alpha   90.00
_cell.angle_beta   90.00
_cell.angle_gamma   90.00
#
_symmetry.space_group_name_H-M   'P 1'
#
loop_
_entity.id
_entity.type
_entity.pdbx_description
1 polymer ?
#
loop_
_entity_poly.entity_id
_entity_poly.type
_entity_poly.pdbx_seq_one_letter_code
_entity_poly.pdbx_strand_id
1 'polypeptide(L)'
;MMEKNVVIAGYARSPFHFAHKGEMVKLRPDEMAAQVVRGLLERTGIDPKDIEDLIVGCAFPEGEQGLNVARLIGFLAELPIAVAGTTVNRFCGSSMQAIHMAAGNIQMNAGEAFICAGIESMSRVPMAGFNPLLHPGLAERFPAAYISMGETAENVARRHQITRARQEELAVESHRRAAAAREAGRLSDEIVPVSVKGAEVAADGGIRPGTSAEALAELKPAFATDGSVTAATSSPLTDGASAVLVTSEDYARAHGLKPLARLRASAALRWLTTASSSWRWRVIWWRRATFSAVSPMEM
;
A
#
# COMPACT_ATOMS: atom_id res chain seq x y z
N MET A 1 -25.11 -2.54 -21.71
CA MET A 1 -23.66 -2.61 -21.89
C MET A 1 -23.18 -3.88 -21.21
N MET A 2 -22.36 -4.69 -21.87
CA MET A 2 -21.76 -5.85 -21.21
C MET A 2 -20.74 -5.31 -20.18
N GLU A 3 -20.79 -5.85 -18.97
CA GLU A 3 -19.85 -5.50 -17.90
C GLU A 3 -18.44 -5.98 -18.29
N LYS A 4 -17.48 -5.05 -18.38
CA LYS A 4 -16.09 -5.41 -18.69
C LYS A 4 -15.45 -6.12 -17.50
N ASN A 5 -14.80 -7.24 -17.73
CA ASN A 5 -13.95 -7.84 -16.71
C ASN A 5 -12.68 -7.01 -16.55
N VAL A 6 -12.35 -6.67 -15.32
CA VAL A 6 -11.13 -5.93 -14.97
C VAL A 6 -10.13 -6.90 -14.36
N VAL A 7 -8.90 -6.86 -14.84
CA VAL A 7 -7.83 -7.77 -14.41
C VAL A 7 -6.56 -7.00 -13.98
N ILE A 8 -5.77 -7.63 -13.14
CA ILE A 8 -4.39 -7.24 -12.88
C ILE A 8 -3.54 -8.07 -13.83
N ALA A 9 -2.74 -7.39 -14.67
CA ALA A 9 -1.92 -8.00 -15.71
C ALA A 9 -0.41 -7.85 -15.44
N GLY A 10 -0.01 -7.20 -14.35
CA GLY A 10 1.38 -7.05 -13.95
C GLY A 10 1.51 -6.42 -12.57
N TYR A 11 2.65 -6.63 -11.94
CA TYR A 11 2.97 -6.04 -10.64
C TYR A 11 4.49 -5.85 -10.48
N ALA A 12 4.85 -4.85 -9.69
CA ALA A 12 6.22 -4.57 -9.30
C ALA A 12 6.21 -3.76 -7.99
N ARG A 13 7.27 -3.89 -7.20
CA ARG A 13 7.51 -3.03 -6.03
C ARG A 13 9.00 -2.77 -5.83
N SER A 14 9.33 -1.70 -5.11
CA SER A 14 10.67 -1.52 -4.56
C SER A 14 10.91 -2.51 -3.41
N PRO A 15 12.15 -2.68 -2.94
CA PRO A 15 12.39 -3.11 -1.58
C PRO A 15 11.67 -2.18 -0.59
N PHE A 16 11.36 -2.68 0.62
CA PHE A 16 10.86 -1.86 1.72
C PHE A 16 11.90 -1.79 2.83
N HIS A 17 12.21 -0.58 3.28
CA HIS A 17 13.20 -0.33 4.31
C HIS A 17 12.63 0.51 5.45
N PHE A 18 13.19 0.37 6.65
CA PHE A 18 12.86 1.23 7.77
C PHE A 18 13.16 2.69 7.44
N ALA A 19 12.21 3.56 7.70
CA ALA A 19 12.41 4.99 7.64
C ALA A 19 13.53 5.45 8.59
N HIS A 20 14.22 6.50 8.21
CA HIS A 20 15.30 7.17 8.95
C HIS A 20 16.59 6.36 9.16
N LYS A 21 16.60 5.06 8.87
CA LYS A 21 17.78 4.19 9.09
C LYS A 21 18.01 3.09 8.07
N GLY A 22 17.09 2.93 7.11
CA GLY A 22 17.23 1.95 6.02
C GLY A 22 18.01 2.52 4.83
N GLU A 23 18.31 1.68 3.87
CA GLU A 23 19.10 2.05 2.68
C GLU A 23 18.37 3.04 1.76
N MET A 24 17.02 3.09 1.85
CA MET A 24 16.17 3.94 1.02
C MET A 24 16.09 5.42 1.47
N VAL A 25 16.60 5.77 2.66
CA VAL A 25 16.47 7.11 3.28
C VAL A 25 16.93 8.26 2.37
N LYS A 26 17.91 8.02 1.51
CA LYS A 26 18.47 9.05 0.61
C LYS A 26 17.84 9.06 -0.78
N LEU A 27 16.92 8.15 -1.07
CA LEU A 27 16.19 8.11 -2.34
C LEU A 27 14.96 8.99 -2.25
N ARG A 28 14.78 9.87 -3.22
CA ARG A 28 13.54 10.65 -3.35
C ARG A 28 12.36 9.70 -3.65
N PRO A 29 11.20 9.93 -3.02
CA PRO A 29 10.05 9.07 -3.25
C PRO A 29 9.56 9.06 -4.71
N ASP A 30 9.49 10.21 -5.36
CA ASP A 30 9.09 10.34 -6.75
C ASP A 30 10.01 9.53 -7.69
N GLU A 31 11.32 9.59 -7.46
CA GLU A 31 12.32 8.81 -8.21
C GLU A 31 12.20 7.31 -7.91
N MET A 32 11.96 6.93 -6.66
CA MET A 32 11.73 5.54 -6.27
C MET A 32 10.54 4.93 -7.01
N ALA A 33 9.41 5.65 -7.04
CA ALA A 33 8.22 5.20 -7.75
C ALA A 33 8.44 5.14 -9.27
N ALA A 34 9.17 6.09 -9.83
CA ALA A 34 9.50 6.08 -11.25
C ALA A 34 10.32 4.83 -11.65
N GLN A 35 11.29 4.43 -10.82
CA GLN A 35 12.05 3.19 -11.05
C GLN A 35 11.15 1.96 -11.01
N VAL A 36 10.19 1.90 -10.07
CA VAL A 36 9.21 0.80 -9.99
C VAL A 36 8.29 0.77 -11.22
N VAL A 37 7.84 1.94 -11.68
CA VAL A 37 6.99 2.04 -12.89
C VAL A 37 7.76 1.56 -14.12
N ARG A 38 9.02 1.98 -14.32
CA ARG A 38 9.87 1.47 -15.41
C ARG A 38 10.00 -0.05 -15.33
N GLY A 39 10.32 -0.60 -14.16
CA GLY A 39 10.42 -2.05 -13.98
C GLY A 39 9.10 -2.79 -14.23
N LEU A 40 7.96 -2.19 -13.94
CA LEU A 40 6.64 -2.76 -14.31
C LEU A 40 6.45 -2.80 -15.83
N LEU A 41 6.80 -1.72 -16.54
CA LEU A 41 6.71 -1.65 -18.00
C LEU A 41 7.63 -2.70 -18.66
N GLU A 42 8.88 -2.81 -18.21
CA GLU A 42 9.84 -3.81 -18.69
C GLU A 42 9.33 -5.24 -18.49
N ARG A 43 8.76 -5.55 -17.31
CA ARG A 43 8.24 -6.89 -16.99
C ARG A 43 7.00 -7.27 -17.78
N THR A 44 6.12 -6.31 -18.04
CA THR A 44 4.86 -6.56 -18.74
C THR A 44 5.00 -6.49 -20.25
N GLY A 45 5.95 -5.69 -20.75
CA GLY A 45 6.12 -5.42 -22.17
C GLY A 45 4.97 -4.62 -22.78
N ILE A 46 4.11 -3.99 -21.96
CA ILE A 46 3.03 -3.13 -22.47
C ILE A 46 3.61 -1.91 -23.19
N ASP A 47 3.03 -1.51 -24.31
CA ASP A 47 3.37 -0.22 -24.92
C ASP A 47 2.96 0.93 -23.98
N PRO A 48 3.90 1.79 -23.54
CA PRO A 48 3.56 2.92 -22.69
C PRO A 48 2.53 3.88 -23.30
N LYS A 49 2.36 3.87 -24.63
CA LYS A 49 1.36 4.69 -25.32
C LYS A 49 -0.09 4.24 -25.07
N ASP A 50 -0.25 3.00 -24.65
CA ASP A 50 -1.58 2.43 -24.35
C ASP A 50 -2.03 2.72 -22.92
N ILE A 51 -1.17 3.35 -22.11
CA ILE A 51 -1.50 3.75 -20.73
C ILE A 51 -2.30 5.05 -20.77
N GLU A 52 -3.50 5.02 -20.24
CA GLU A 52 -4.38 6.20 -20.16
C GLU A 52 -3.99 7.11 -18.99
N ASP A 53 -3.75 6.54 -17.83
CA ASP A 53 -3.46 7.30 -16.61
C ASP A 53 -2.52 6.53 -15.68
N LEU A 54 -1.62 7.26 -15.02
CA LEU A 54 -0.85 6.82 -13.87
C LEU A 54 -1.55 7.32 -12.60
N ILE A 55 -2.24 6.44 -11.88
CA ILE A 55 -2.97 6.77 -10.67
C ILE A 55 -2.13 6.37 -9.45
N VAL A 56 -1.65 7.35 -8.70
CA VAL A 56 -0.73 7.13 -7.56
C VAL A 56 -1.39 7.43 -6.24
N GLY A 57 -1.45 6.43 -5.37
CA GLY A 57 -1.83 6.60 -3.98
C GLY A 57 -0.67 7.14 -3.15
N CYS A 58 -0.95 8.20 -2.36
CA CYS A 58 0.01 8.78 -1.43
C CYS A 58 -0.75 9.27 -0.19
N ALA A 59 -0.30 8.87 1.01
CA ALA A 59 -0.97 9.25 2.26
C ALA A 59 -0.64 10.67 2.70
N PHE A 60 0.60 11.11 2.45
CA PHE A 60 1.07 12.45 2.81
C PHE A 60 1.66 13.15 1.58
N PRO A 61 0.81 13.68 0.66
CA PRO A 61 1.24 14.30 -0.59
C PRO A 61 1.81 15.70 -0.35
N GLU A 62 2.92 15.77 0.35
CA GLU A 62 3.65 16.99 0.70
C GLU A 62 5.14 16.86 0.35
N GLY A 63 5.88 17.95 0.33
CA GLY A 63 7.31 17.97 0.03
C GLY A 63 7.63 17.29 -1.30
N GLU A 64 8.49 16.28 -1.25
CA GLU A 64 8.89 15.49 -2.43
C GLU A 64 7.77 14.54 -2.94
N GLN A 65 6.70 14.39 -2.19
CA GLN A 65 5.46 13.69 -2.57
C GLN A 65 4.33 14.66 -2.93
N GLY A 66 4.64 15.96 -2.92
CA GLY A 66 3.69 17.04 -3.13
C GLY A 66 3.29 17.28 -4.58
N LEU A 67 2.51 18.34 -4.79
CA LEU A 67 1.92 18.68 -6.07
C LEU A 67 1.03 17.54 -6.60
N ASN A 68 1.00 17.32 -7.90
CA ASN A 68 0.49 16.08 -8.48
C ASN A 68 1.66 15.10 -8.71
N VAL A 69 2.07 14.42 -7.65
CA VAL A 69 3.23 13.54 -7.68
C VAL A 69 3.09 12.43 -8.74
N ALA A 70 1.88 11.96 -9.01
CA ALA A 70 1.62 10.99 -10.08
C ALA A 70 2.13 11.50 -11.45
N ARG A 71 1.84 12.75 -11.78
CA ARG A 71 2.30 13.35 -13.02
C ARG A 71 3.81 13.49 -13.06
N LEU A 72 4.43 13.87 -11.94
CA LEU A 72 5.88 13.98 -11.83
C LEU A 72 6.57 12.63 -11.98
N ILE A 73 6.03 11.58 -11.36
CA ILE A 73 6.49 10.21 -11.53
C ILE A 73 6.37 9.77 -13.00
N GLY A 74 5.28 10.11 -13.68
CA GLY A 74 5.11 9.82 -15.10
C GLY A 74 6.24 10.41 -15.96
N PHE A 75 6.64 11.66 -15.71
CA PHE A 75 7.78 12.29 -16.39
C PHE A 75 9.11 11.62 -16.05
N LEU A 76 9.36 11.32 -14.77
CA LEU A 76 10.57 10.63 -14.33
C LEU A 76 10.66 9.20 -14.86
N ALA A 77 9.53 8.53 -15.05
CA ALA A 77 9.44 7.19 -15.65
C ALA A 77 9.47 7.22 -17.18
N GLU A 78 9.62 8.41 -17.79
CA GLU A 78 9.65 8.62 -19.24
C GLU A 78 8.38 8.13 -19.95
N LEU A 79 7.23 8.17 -19.28
CA LEU A 79 5.95 7.89 -19.92
C LEU A 79 5.63 8.94 -20.98
N PRO A 80 4.93 8.58 -22.08
CA PRO A 80 4.48 9.54 -23.08
C PRO A 80 3.74 10.73 -22.46
N ILE A 81 3.91 11.91 -23.06
CA ILE A 81 3.27 13.15 -22.57
C ILE A 81 1.74 13.05 -22.52
N ALA A 82 1.16 12.17 -23.32
CA ALA A 82 -0.27 11.92 -23.37
C ALA A 82 -0.80 11.17 -22.14
N VAL A 83 0.05 10.40 -21.45
CA VAL A 83 -0.35 9.66 -20.25
C VAL A 83 -0.70 10.66 -19.15
N ALA A 84 -1.92 10.60 -18.64
CA ALA A 84 -2.36 11.48 -17.56
C ALA A 84 -1.67 11.09 -16.22
N GLY A 85 -1.90 11.87 -15.16
CA GLY A 85 -1.42 11.57 -13.82
C GLY A 85 -2.40 12.03 -12.76
N THR A 86 -2.81 11.13 -11.88
CA THR A 86 -3.76 11.42 -10.79
C THR A 86 -3.19 10.99 -9.45
N THR A 87 -3.08 11.92 -8.51
CA THR A 87 -2.69 11.60 -7.13
C THR A 87 -3.93 11.46 -6.26
N VAL A 88 -4.05 10.35 -5.52
CA VAL A 88 -5.20 10.07 -4.67
C VAL A 88 -4.77 9.81 -3.23
N ASN A 89 -5.53 10.37 -2.28
CA ASN A 89 -5.30 10.17 -0.86
C ASN A 89 -6.54 9.54 -0.19
N ARG A 90 -6.32 8.37 0.38
CA ARG A 90 -7.19 7.66 1.33
C ARG A 90 -6.32 7.03 2.42
N PHE A 91 -5.29 7.76 2.87
CA PHE A 91 -4.25 7.25 3.77
C PHE A 91 -3.73 5.89 3.33
N CYS A 92 -3.62 4.91 4.22
CA CYS A 92 -3.10 3.56 3.92
C CYS A 92 -3.90 2.80 2.84
N GLY A 93 -5.10 3.25 2.50
CA GLY A 93 -5.94 2.71 1.42
C GLY A 93 -5.77 3.40 0.07
N SER A 94 -4.80 4.30 -0.10
CA SER A 94 -4.66 5.13 -1.30
C SER A 94 -4.37 4.31 -2.55
N SER A 95 -3.44 3.36 -2.49
CA SER A 95 -3.10 2.51 -3.64
C SER A 95 -4.26 1.60 -4.04
N MET A 96 -5.02 1.09 -3.07
CA MET A 96 -6.25 0.35 -3.34
C MET A 96 -7.29 1.27 -4.01
N GLN A 97 -7.40 2.53 -3.59
CA GLN A 97 -8.29 3.50 -4.23
C GLN A 97 -7.89 3.78 -5.69
N ALA A 98 -6.59 3.79 -5.99
CA ALA A 98 -6.11 3.91 -7.38
C ALA A 98 -6.64 2.75 -8.25
N ILE A 99 -6.60 1.51 -7.76
CA ILE A 99 -7.16 0.34 -8.46
C ILE A 99 -8.68 0.47 -8.62
N HIS A 100 -9.42 0.99 -7.62
CA HIS A 100 -10.86 1.23 -7.73
C HIS A 100 -11.18 2.25 -8.83
N MET A 101 -10.37 3.32 -8.94
CA MET A 101 -10.55 4.34 -9.97
C MET A 101 -10.30 3.76 -11.36
N ALA A 102 -9.19 3.05 -11.55
CA ALA A 102 -8.90 2.37 -12.82
C ALA A 102 -10.02 1.39 -13.24
N ALA A 103 -10.50 0.58 -12.29
CA ALA A 103 -11.61 -0.33 -12.55
C ALA A 103 -12.90 0.41 -12.95
N GLY A 104 -13.21 1.53 -12.29
CA GLY A 104 -14.33 2.40 -12.64
C GLY A 104 -14.18 3.01 -14.04
N ASN A 105 -12.99 3.51 -14.37
CA ASN A 105 -12.68 4.08 -15.68
C ASN A 105 -12.87 3.04 -16.79
N ILE A 106 -12.39 1.81 -16.62
CA ILE A 106 -12.59 0.70 -17.57
C ILE A 106 -14.08 0.40 -17.75
N GLN A 107 -14.86 0.35 -16.66
CA GLN A 107 -16.31 0.12 -16.73
C GLN A 107 -17.06 1.25 -17.45
N MET A 108 -16.57 2.49 -17.32
CA MET A 108 -17.12 3.67 -17.98
C MET A 108 -16.63 3.86 -19.42
N ASN A 109 -15.81 2.95 -19.96
CA ASN A 109 -15.12 3.06 -21.25
C ASN A 109 -14.22 4.31 -21.38
N ALA A 110 -13.62 4.72 -20.28
CA ALA A 110 -12.67 5.84 -20.21
C ALA A 110 -11.21 5.37 -20.31
N GLY A 111 -10.95 4.26 -20.98
CA GLY A 111 -9.67 3.66 -21.24
C GLY A 111 -9.64 2.16 -20.96
N GLU A 112 -8.55 1.51 -21.35
CA GLU A 112 -8.40 0.05 -21.26
C GLU A 112 -7.21 -0.39 -20.38
N ALA A 113 -6.20 0.47 -20.20
CA ALA A 113 -4.98 0.16 -19.45
C ALA A 113 -4.53 1.32 -18.56
N PHE A 114 -4.26 1.02 -17.28
CA PHE A 114 -3.90 1.97 -16.24
C PHE A 114 -2.75 1.43 -15.40
N ILE A 115 -1.82 2.30 -15.02
CA ILE A 115 -0.85 1.98 -13.96
C ILE A 115 -1.39 2.52 -12.64
N CYS A 116 -1.62 1.62 -11.68
CA CYS A 116 -2.02 1.98 -10.32
C CYS A 116 -0.82 1.78 -9.39
N ALA A 117 -0.33 2.85 -8.82
CA ALA A 117 0.86 2.82 -7.98
C ALA A 117 0.58 3.35 -6.57
N GLY A 118 1.52 3.15 -5.70
CA GLY A 118 1.55 3.72 -4.37
C GLY A 118 2.97 4.07 -3.97
N ILE A 119 3.08 5.19 -3.28
CA ILE A 119 4.35 5.70 -2.80
C ILE A 119 4.21 6.24 -1.40
N GLU A 120 5.19 5.93 -0.57
CA GLU A 120 5.35 6.60 0.72
C GLU A 120 6.82 6.55 1.15
N SER A 121 7.37 7.69 1.52
CA SER A 121 8.65 7.77 2.21
C SER A 121 8.48 8.50 3.53
N MET A 122 8.42 7.72 4.60
CA MET A 122 8.32 8.25 5.95
C MET A 122 9.66 8.83 6.44
N SER A 123 10.74 8.62 5.68
CA SER A 123 12.04 9.30 5.89
C SER A 123 12.03 10.74 5.40
N ARG A 124 11.28 11.04 4.33
CA ARG A 124 11.32 12.31 3.62
C ARG A 124 10.12 13.20 3.95
N VAL A 125 8.98 12.59 4.24
CA VAL A 125 7.76 13.29 4.66
C VAL A 125 7.29 12.68 5.97
N PRO A 126 7.18 13.49 7.05
CA PRO A 126 6.81 12.97 8.37
C PRO A 126 5.35 12.49 8.39
N MET A 127 5.03 11.65 9.37
CA MET A 127 3.65 11.27 9.66
C MET A 127 2.80 12.52 9.89
N ALA A 128 1.64 12.57 9.28
CA ALA A 128 0.72 13.71 9.23
C ALA A 128 1.18 14.90 8.35
N GLY A 129 2.31 14.81 7.64
CA GLY A 129 2.85 15.88 6.81
C GLY A 129 3.70 16.90 7.60
N PHE A 130 4.11 17.97 6.93
CA PHE A 130 4.97 19.01 7.53
C PHE A 130 4.20 20.06 8.32
N ASN A 131 2.92 20.27 7.98
CA ASN A 131 2.11 21.31 8.61
C ASN A 131 0.68 20.84 8.91
N PRO A 132 0.50 19.87 9.82
CA PRO A 132 -0.82 19.36 10.16
C PRO A 132 -1.60 20.40 10.97
N LEU A 133 -2.64 20.97 10.38
CA LEU A 133 -3.54 21.93 11.01
C LEU A 133 -4.90 21.27 11.27
N LEU A 134 -5.15 20.91 12.52
CA LEU A 134 -6.41 20.31 12.93
C LEU A 134 -7.50 21.39 12.97
N HIS A 135 -8.71 21.03 12.55
CA HIS A 135 -9.85 21.93 12.69
C HIS A 135 -10.28 22.02 14.17
N PRO A 136 -10.18 23.19 14.83
CA PRO A 136 -10.39 23.29 16.28
C PRO A 136 -11.76 22.76 16.75
N GLY A 137 -12.84 23.22 16.13
CA GLY A 137 -14.17 22.76 16.50
C GLY A 137 -14.47 21.30 16.21
N LEU A 138 -13.73 20.65 15.29
CA LEU A 138 -13.83 19.19 15.09
C LEU A 138 -13.00 18.44 16.13
N ALA A 139 -11.83 18.96 16.47
CA ALA A 139 -11.00 18.38 17.52
C ALA A 139 -11.69 18.40 18.88
N GLU A 140 -12.41 19.47 19.17
CA GLU A 140 -13.23 19.59 20.39
C GLU A 140 -14.44 18.65 20.38
N ARG A 141 -15.25 18.70 19.31
CA ARG A 141 -16.50 17.96 19.21
C ARG A 141 -16.31 16.46 18.97
N PHE A 142 -15.27 16.08 18.24
CA PHE A 142 -15.00 14.69 17.84
C PHE A 142 -13.50 14.40 17.81
N PRO A 143 -12.83 14.39 18.99
CA PRO A 143 -11.38 14.18 19.08
C PRO A 143 -10.94 12.85 18.45
N ALA A 144 -11.81 11.84 18.44
CA ALA A 144 -11.55 10.55 17.82
C ALA A 144 -11.26 10.63 16.29
N ALA A 145 -11.59 11.73 15.63
CA ALA A 145 -11.22 11.96 14.21
C ALA A 145 -9.71 12.08 14.00
N TYR A 146 -8.96 12.40 15.06
CA TYR A 146 -7.53 12.73 15.01
C TYR A 146 -6.65 11.81 15.86
N ILE A 147 -7.21 10.74 16.44
CA ILE A 147 -6.42 9.79 17.24
C ILE A 147 -5.40 9.06 16.36
N SER A 148 -4.28 8.74 16.94
CA SER A 148 -3.22 7.99 16.27
C SER A 148 -3.61 6.54 15.97
N MET A 149 -2.90 5.90 15.03
CA MET A 149 -3.09 4.47 14.75
C MET A 149 -2.72 3.60 15.96
N GLY A 150 -1.74 4.02 16.75
CA GLY A 150 -1.37 3.32 17.98
C GLY A 150 -2.50 3.33 19.02
N GLU A 151 -3.11 4.49 19.27
CA GLU A 151 -4.30 4.60 20.14
C GLU A 151 -5.48 3.80 19.58
N THR A 152 -5.67 3.80 18.27
CA THR A 152 -6.68 2.97 17.62
C THR A 152 -6.41 1.48 17.86
N ALA A 153 -5.15 1.03 17.76
CA ALA A 153 -4.77 -0.35 18.01
C ALA A 153 -5.03 -0.75 19.48
N GLU A 154 -4.71 0.11 20.44
CA GLU A 154 -5.03 -0.11 21.85
C GLU A 154 -6.54 -0.21 22.10
N ASN A 155 -7.34 0.66 21.48
CA ASN A 155 -8.78 0.61 21.56
C ASN A 155 -9.35 -0.68 20.97
N VAL A 156 -8.82 -1.15 19.85
CA VAL A 156 -9.19 -2.42 19.22
C VAL A 156 -8.82 -3.60 20.11
N ALA A 157 -7.59 -3.60 20.66
CA ALA A 157 -7.13 -4.64 21.57
C ALA A 157 -8.03 -4.79 22.80
N ARG A 158 -8.35 -3.66 23.47
CA ARG A 158 -9.26 -3.64 24.62
C ARG A 158 -10.68 -4.10 24.23
N ARG A 159 -11.23 -3.55 23.16
CA ARG A 159 -12.60 -3.85 22.72
C ARG A 159 -12.80 -5.32 22.36
N HIS A 160 -11.82 -5.93 21.72
CA HIS A 160 -11.89 -7.31 21.25
C HIS A 160 -11.13 -8.28 22.16
N GLN A 161 -10.67 -7.82 23.33
CA GLN A 161 -9.95 -8.62 24.32
C GLN A 161 -8.74 -9.36 23.73
N ILE A 162 -8.01 -8.69 22.83
CA ILE A 162 -6.81 -9.25 22.21
C ILE A 162 -5.64 -9.04 23.17
N THR A 163 -5.15 -10.10 23.74
CA THR A 163 -4.05 -10.06 24.70
C THR A 163 -2.73 -9.69 24.02
N ARG A 164 -1.79 -9.12 24.78
CA ARG A 164 -0.43 -8.83 24.33
C ARG A 164 0.27 -10.08 23.79
N ALA A 165 0.17 -11.20 24.49
CA ALA A 165 0.76 -12.48 24.05
C ALA A 165 0.25 -12.88 22.65
N ARG A 166 -1.03 -12.68 22.36
CA ARG A 166 -1.61 -12.98 21.05
C ARG A 166 -1.08 -12.05 19.94
N GLN A 167 -0.83 -10.79 20.26
CA GLN A 167 -0.20 -9.83 19.35
C GLN A 167 1.24 -10.22 19.04
N GLU A 168 2.01 -10.59 20.07
CA GLU A 168 3.41 -11.02 19.96
C GLU A 168 3.54 -12.32 19.16
N GLU A 169 2.68 -13.31 19.40
CA GLU A 169 2.60 -14.54 18.62
C GLU A 169 2.45 -14.26 17.12
N LEU A 170 1.54 -13.33 16.76
CA LEU A 170 1.35 -12.91 15.38
C LEU A 170 2.61 -12.25 14.81
N ALA A 171 3.27 -11.41 15.58
CA ALA A 171 4.49 -10.72 15.15
C ALA A 171 5.64 -11.72 14.87
N VAL A 172 5.86 -12.68 15.76
CA VAL A 172 6.85 -13.76 15.58
C VAL A 172 6.54 -14.57 14.31
N GLU A 173 5.29 -15.01 14.17
CA GLU A 173 4.86 -15.79 13.01
C GLU A 173 4.97 -15.00 11.71
N SER A 174 4.67 -13.70 11.73
CA SER A 174 4.83 -12.82 10.56
C SER A 174 6.29 -12.77 10.09
N HIS A 175 7.22 -12.52 10.99
CA HIS A 175 8.65 -12.52 10.66
C HIS A 175 9.15 -13.88 10.19
N ARG A 176 8.72 -14.97 10.82
CA ARG A 176 9.06 -16.34 10.42
C ARG A 176 8.60 -16.64 8.99
N ARG A 177 7.35 -16.29 8.65
CA ARG A 177 6.80 -16.51 7.29
C ARG A 177 7.52 -15.65 6.25
N ALA A 178 7.80 -14.39 6.57
CA ALA A 178 8.51 -13.50 5.66
C ALA A 178 9.95 -13.96 5.40
N ALA A 179 10.66 -14.43 6.44
CA ALA A 179 11.98 -15.01 6.31
C ALA A 179 11.98 -16.26 5.40
N ALA A 180 11.06 -17.20 5.66
CA ALA A 180 10.92 -18.40 4.84
C ALA A 180 10.54 -18.08 3.38
N ALA A 181 9.71 -17.07 3.13
CA ALA A 181 9.36 -16.62 1.78
C ALA A 181 10.59 -16.04 1.06
N ARG A 182 11.41 -15.24 1.76
CA ARG A 182 12.65 -14.68 1.24
C ARG A 182 13.67 -15.79 0.91
N GLU A 183 13.90 -16.72 1.82
CA GLU A 183 14.81 -17.85 1.62
C GLU A 183 14.38 -18.75 0.45
N ALA A 184 13.09 -18.92 0.24
CA ALA A 184 12.52 -19.65 -0.88
C ALA A 184 12.49 -18.84 -2.19
N GLY A 185 13.05 -17.63 -2.24
CA GLY A 185 13.08 -16.75 -3.43
C GLY A 185 11.74 -16.17 -3.85
N ARG A 186 10.67 -16.37 -3.06
CA ARG A 186 9.30 -15.94 -3.45
C ARG A 186 9.09 -14.43 -3.49
N LEU A 187 9.99 -13.66 -2.90
CA LEU A 187 9.91 -12.20 -2.90
C LEU A 187 10.69 -11.55 -4.04
N SER A 188 11.64 -12.24 -4.66
CA SER A 188 12.50 -11.71 -5.71
C SER A 188 11.73 -11.34 -6.97
N ASP A 189 10.70 -12.12 -7.32
CA ASP A 189 9.92 -11.90 -8.54
C ASP A 189 9.07 -10.61 -8.50
N GLU A 190 8.77 -10.08 -7.33
CA GLU A 190 7.99 -8.85 -7.18
C GLU A 190 8.88 -7.60 -7.02
N ILE A 191 10.14 -7.78 -6.57
CA ILE A 191 11.05 -6.66 -6.29
C ILE A 191 11.72 -6.20 -7.58
N VAL A 192 11.62 -4.89 -7.84
CA VAL A 192 12.48 -4.17 -8.78
C VAL A 192 13.62 -3.58 -7.98
N PRO A 193 14.88 -3.95 -8.25
CA PRO A 193 16.01 -3.29 -7.63
C PRO A 193 15.98 -1.78 -7.92
N VAL A 194 16.31 -0.98 -6.92
CA VAL A 194 16.34 0.48 -7.06
C VAL A 194 17.74 1.03 -6.82
N SER A 195 18.10 2.04 -7.59
CA SER A 195 19.37 2.74 -7.43
C SER A 195 19.24 3.87 -6.41
N VAL A 196 20.07 3.83 -5.38
CA VAL A 196 20.18 4.87 -4.34
C VAL A 196 21.59 5.47 -4.44
N LYS A 197 21.73 6.65 -5.08
CA LYS A 197 23.03 7.30 -5.30
C LYS A 197 24.08 6.39 -5.97
N GLY A 198 23.65 5.56 -6.91
CA GLY A 198 24.50 4.63 -7.66
C GLY A 198 24.74 3.27 -7.00
N ALA A 199 24.24 3.06 -5.78
CA ALA A 199 24.22 1.73 -5.16
C ALA A 199 22.88 1.05 -5.41
N GLU A 200 22.90 -0.23 -5.74
CA GLU A 200 21.68 -1.03 -5.94
C GLU A 200 21.17 -1.55 -4.61
N VAL A 201 19.86 -1.40 -4.37
CA VAL A 201 19.14 -1.98 -3.25
C VAL A 201 18.07 -2.93 -3.82
N ALA A 202 18.19 -4.23 -3.51
CA ALA A 202 17.39 -5.29 -4.13
C ALA A 202 16.65 -6.19 -3.12
N ALA A 203 16.76 -5.93 -1.82
CA ALA A 203 16.18 -6.76 -0.79
C ALA A 203 15.47 -5.96 0.30
N ASP A 204 14.41 -6.52 0.88
CA ASP A 204 13.69 -5.92 2.00
C ASP A 204 14.55 -5.85 3.26
N GLY A 205 14.60 -4.67 3.90
CA GLY A 205 15.38 -4.42 5.12
C GLY A 205 14.60 -4.66 6.43
N GLY A 206 13.31 -5.01 6.35
CA GLY A 206 12.44 -5.10 7.53
C GLY A 206 12.29 -6.49 8.16
N ILE A 207 12.75 -7.55 7.48
CA ILE A 207 12.56 -8.93 7.93
C ILE A 207 13.58 -9.29 9.01
N ARG A 208 13.11 -9.78 10.18
CA ARG A 208 13.91 -10.17 11.33
C ARG A 208 13.73 -11.65 11.68
N PRO A 209 14.54 -12.57 11.12
CA PRO A 209 14.37 -14.02 11.33
C PRO A 209 14.50 -14.46 12.79
N GLY A 210 15.31 -13.75 13.60
CA GLY A 210 15.56 -14.06 14.99
C GLY A 210 14.53 -13.52 15.99
N THR A 211 13.36 -13.08 15.52
CA THR A 211 12.30 -12.61 16.42
C THR A 211 11.74 -13.75 17.27
N SER A 212 11.76 -13.60 18.60
CA SER A 212 11.23 -14.59 19.56
C SER A 212 10.26 -13.96 20.55
N ALA A 213 9.38 -14.77 21.12
CA ALA A 213 8.39 -14.32 22.10
C ALA A 213 9.06 -13.73 23.36
N GLU A 214 10.18 -14.33 23.81
CA GLU A 214 10.93 -13.87 24.98
C GLU A 214 11.49 -12.46 24.76
N ALA A 215 12.08 -12.22 23.58
CA ALA A 215 12.60 -10.89 23.24
C ALA A 215 11.50 -9.84 23.10
N LEU A 216 10.32 -10.22 22.64
CA LEU A 216 9.19 -9.30 22.52
C LEU A 216 8.55 -8.98 23.88
N ALA A 217 8.53 -9.90 24.82
CA ALA A 217 7.96 -9.72 26.15
C ALA A 217 8.64 -8.60 26.93
N GLU A 218 9.94 -8.36 26.71
CA GLU A 218 10.73 -7.31 27.36
C GLU A 218 10.41 -5.88 26.85
N LEU A 219 9.66 -5.75 25.75
CA LEU A 219 9.38 -4.44 25.16
C LEU A 219 8.33 -3.68 25.97
N LYS A 220 8.52 -2.39 26.13
CA LYS A 220 7.52 -1.52 26.74
C LYS A 220 6.37 -1.21 25.79
N PRO A 221 5.14 -0.97 26.29
CA PRO A 221 4.06 -0.40 25.50
C PRO A 221 4.51 0.90 24.81
N ALA A 222 4.06 1.08 23.57
CA ALA A 222 4.53 2.19 22.72
C ALA A 222 3.57 3.39 22.69
N PHE A 223 2.29 3.19 22.98
CA PHE A 223 1.24 4.21 22.75
C PHE A 223 0.44 4.57 24.00
N ALA A 224 0.33 3.68 24.97
CA ALA A 224 -0.32 3.93 26.25
C ALA A 224 0.51 3.31 27.38
N THR A 225 0.59 3.97 28.52
CA THR A 225 1.41 3.51 29.66
C THR A 225 0.97 2.13 30.17
N ASP A 226 -0.34 1.89 30.18
CA ASP A 226 -1.00 0.63 30.54
C ASP A 226 -1.41 -0.21 29.33
N GLY A 227 -0.82 0.11 28.17
CA GLY A 227 -1.18 -0.52 26.89
C GLY A 227 -0.56 -1.88 26.69
N SER A 228 -0.98 -2.52 25.58
CA SER A 228 -0.49 -3.84 25.16
C SER A 228 0.28 -3.81 23.85
N VAL A 229 0.13 -2.73 23.06
CA VAL A 229 0.75 -2.58 21.75
C VAL A 229 2.17 -2.08 21.89
N THR A 230 3.12 -2.79 21.31
CA THR A 230 4.56 -2.48 21.37
C THR A 230 5.09 -2.10 19.99
N ALA A 231 6.34 -1.64 19.93
CA ALA A 231 7.03 -1.40 18.67
C ALA A 231 7.15 -2.68 17.80
N ALA A 232 7.20 -3.86 18.40
CA ALA A 232 7.28 -5.12 17.66
C ALA A 232 5.94 -5.62 17.16
N THR A 233 4.84 -5.21 17.79
CA THR A 233 3.48 -5.57 17.37
C THR A 233 2.84 -4.49 16.49
N SER A 234 3.63 -3.49 16.08
CA SER A 234 3.24 -2.38 15.21
C SER A 234 4.01 -2.42 13.89
N SER A 235 3.36 -1.99 12.81
CA SER A 235 4.07 -1.75 11.54
C SER A 235 5.07 -0.61 11.73
N PRO A 236 6.34 -0.79 11.32
CA PRO A 236 7.32 0.28 11.39
C PRO A 236 7.02 1.37 10.35
N LEU A 237 7.53 2.57 10.58
CA LEU A 237 7.63 3.58 9.52
C LEU A 237 8.61 3.08 8.47
N THR A 238 8.20 3.13 7.20
CA THR A 238 8.96 2.57 6.08
C THR A 238 8.99 3.51 4.88
N ASP A 239 9.96 3.28 4.01
CA ASP A 239 10.06 3.85 2.68
C ASP A 239 9.81 2.74 1.65
N GLY A 240 9.01 3.02 0.63
CA GLY A 240 8.72 2.06 -0.42
C GLY A 240 7.75 2.56 -1.47
N ALA A 241 7.70 1.86 -2.60
CA ALA A 241 6.78 2.08 -3.70
C ALA A 241 6.31 0.77 -4.30
N SER A 242 5.11 0.77 -4.89
CA SER A 242 4.58 -0.39 -5.61
C SER A 242 3.75 0.08 -6.80
N ALA A 243 3.62 -0.77 -7.82
CA ALA A 243 2.80 -0.52 -8.99
C ALA A 243 2.17 -1.81 -9.50
N VAL A 244 0.95 -1.70 -10.02
CA VAL A 244 0.26 -2.78 -10.73
C VAL A 244 -0.29 -2.27 -12.05
N LEU A 245 -0.30 -3.13 -13.06
CA LEU A 245 -0.96 -2.88 -14.33
C LEU A 245 -2.39 -3.41 -14.24
N VAL A 246 -3.36 -2.51 -14.39
CA VAL A 246 -4.79 -2.81 -14.38
C VAL A 246 -5.35 -2.61 -15.78
N THR A 247 -5.97 -3.63 -16.34
CA THR A 247 -6.52 -3.56 -17.71
C THR A 247 -7.91 -4.18 -17.77
N SER A 248 -8.64 -3.93 -18.89
CA SER A 248 -9.71 -4.83 -19.23
C SER A 248 -9.15 -6.21 -19.61
N GLU A 249 -9.93 -7.26 -19.40
CA GLU A 249 -9.52 -8.62 -19.79
C GLU A 249 -9.36 -8.76 -21.30
N ASP A 250 -10.20 -8.07 -22.06
CA ASP A 250 -10.16 -8.09 -23.53
C ASP A 250 -8.88 -7.43 -24.05
N TYR A 251 -8.50 -6.27 -23.48
CA TYR A 251 -7.22 -5.62 -23.79
C TYR A 251 -6.05 -6.54 -23.47
N ALA A 252 -6.02 -7.12 -22.26
CA ALA A 252 -4.94 -8.02 -21.86
C ALA A 252 -4.75 -9.17 -22.86
N ARG A 253 -5.84 -9.82 -23.25
CA ARG A 253 -5.81 -10.92 -24.25
C ARG A 253 -5.33 -10.46 -25.61
N ALA A 254 -5.83 -9.33 -26.11
CA ALA A 254 -5.49 -8.80 -27.43
C ALA A 254 -4.00 -8.43 -27.53
N HIS A 255 -3.36 -8.02 -26.42
CA HIS A 255 -1.96 -7.61 -26.38
C HIS A 255 -1.01 -8.66 -25.74
N GLY A 256 -1.49 -9.92 -25.59
CA GLY A 256 -0.67 -11.01 -25.08
C GLY A 256 -0.25 -10.87 -23.60
N LEU A 257 -0.90 -9.99 -22.86
CA LEU A 257 -0.66 -9.84 -21.43
C LEU A 257 -1.34 -11.00 -20.68
N LYS A 258 -0.64 -11.56 -19.70
CA LYS A 258 -1.20 -12.64 -18.86
C LYS A 258 -2.06 -12.04 -17.75
N PRO A 259 -3.38 -12.28 -17.72
CA PRO A 259 -4.18 -11.93 -16.56
C PRO A 259 -3.74 -12.74 -15.34
N LEU A 260 -3.34 -12.06 -14.28
CA LEU A 260 -2.85 -12.68 -13.04
C LEU A 260 -3.99 -12.88 -12.03
N ALA A 261 -4.91 -11.93 -12.00
CA ALA A 261 -6.04 -11.93 -11.10
C ALA A 261 -7.18 -11.08 -11.66
N ARG A 262 -8.43 -11.44 -11.35
CA ARG A 262 -9.63 -10.69 -11.72
C ARG A 262 -10.16 -9.92 -10.53
N LEU A 263 -10.47 -8.62 -10.70
CA LEU A 263 -11.22 -7.85 -9.72
C LEU A 263 -12.67 -8.29 -9.72
N ARG A 264 -13.13 -8.88 -8.62
CA ARG A 264 -14.54 -9.31 -8.47
C ARG A 264 -15.37 -8.30 -7.72
N ALA A 265 -14.80 -7.70 -6.69
CA ALA A 265 -15.41 -6.66 -5.88
C ALA A 265 -14.32 -5.86 -5.17
N SER A 266 -14.61 -4.61 -4.87
CA SER A 266 -13.73 -3.77 -4.08
C SER A 266 -14.54 -2.92 -3.11
N ALA A 267 -14.03 -2.72 -1.90
CA ALA A 267 -14.64 -1.88 -0.90
C ALA A 267 -13.58 -1.13 -0.10
N ALA A 268 -13.73 0.18 0.04
CA ALA A 268 -13.02 0.94 1.04
C ALA A 268 -13.84 0.93 2.32
N LEU A 269 -13.29 0.41 3.41
CA LEU A 269 -13.92 0.48 4.71
C LEU A 269 -14.09 1.95 5.10
N ARG A 270 -15.32 2.33 5.43
CA ARG A 270 -15.55 3.61 6.08
C ARG A 270 -14.90 3.56 7.46
N TRP A 271 -14.00 4.47 7.71
CA TRP A 271 -13.59 4.84 9.05
C TRP A 271 -14.78 5.45 9.76
N LEU A 272 -15.59 4.63 10.39
CA LEU A 272 -16.66 5.08 11.27
C LEU A 272 -16.37 4.50 12.64
N THR A 273 -15.72 5.29 13.44
CA THR A 273 -15.64 5.16 14.89
C THR A 273 -16.97 5.44 15.58
N THR A 274 -18.10 5.40 14.88
CA THR A 274 -19.39 5.56 15.53
C THR A 274 -19.77 4.25 16.21
N ALA A 275 -19.70 4.28 17.52
CA ALA A 275 -20.38 3.37 18.41
C ALA A 275 -21.89 3.41 18.13
N SER A 276 -22.39 2.63 17.20
CA SER A 276 -23.79 2.38 17.04
C SER A 276 -24.06 0.88 16.90
N SER A 277 -25.16 0.46 17.47
CA SER A 277 -25.63 -0.92 17.68
C SER A 277 -25.85 -1.79 16.42
N SER A 278 -25.46 -1.32 15.24
CA SER A 278 -25.61 -2.03 13.96
C SER A 278 -24.39 -2.88 13.55
N TRP A 279 -23.46 -3.16 14.48
CA TRP A 279 -22.18 -3.83 14.24
C TRP A 279 -22.28 -5.32 13.90
N ARG A 280 -23.35 -6.01 14.28
CA ARG A 280 -23.49 -7.46 14.00
C ARG A 280 -23.48 -7.80 12.51
N TRP A 281 -23.96 -6.93 11.65
CA TRP A 281 -24.00 -7.15 10.19
C TRP A 281 -22.70 -6.78 9.47
N ARG A 282 -21.88 -5.90 10.06
CA ARG A 282 -20.63 -5.40 9.42
C ARG A 282 -19.45 -6.36 9.57
N VAL A 283 -19.39 -7.15 10.65
CA VAL A 283 -18.34 -8.17 10.85
C VAL A 283 -18.47 -9.31 9.85
N ILE A 284 -19.69 -9.67 9.45
CA ILE A 284 -19.93 -10.70 8.43
C ILE A 284 -19.50 -10.21 7.04
N TRP A 285 -19.69 -8.94 6.74
CA TRP A 285 -19.22 -8.32 5.49
C TRP A 285 -17.69 -8.20 5.45
N TRP A 286 -17.07 -7.86 6.56
CA TRP A 286 -15.61 -7.76 6.64
C TRP A 286 -14.91 -9.11 6.43
N ARG A 287 -15.44 -10.20 6.98
CA ARG A 287 -14.92 -11.56 6.74
C ARG A 287 -15.05 -12.01 5.28
N ARG A 288 -16.01 -11.47 4.51
CA ARG A 288 -16.16 -11.77 3.08
C ARG A 288 -15.38 -10.81 2.19
N ALA A 289 -15.20 -9.56 2.58
CA ALA A 289 -14.54 -8.55 1.76
C ALA A 289 -13.00 -8.61 1.81
N THR A 290 -12.41 -9.09 2.90
CA THR A 290 -10.94 -9.18 3.04
C THR A 290 -10.32 -10.37 2.30
N PHE A 291 -11.11 -11.32 1.84
CA PHE A 291 -10.61 -12.50 1.10
C PHE A 291 -11.11 -12.61 -0.35
N SER A 292 -11.92 -11.67 -0.83
CA SER A 292 -12.56 -11.78 -2.14
C SER A 292 -12.16 -10.72 -3.16
N ALA A 293 -11.22 -9.83 -2.84
CA ALA A 293 -10.89 -8.72 -3.73
C ALA A 293 -10.15 -9.18 -4.99
N VAL A 294 -9.33 -10.22 -4.87
CA VAL A 294 -8.54 -10.76 -5.99
C VAL A 294 -8.63 -12.29 -5.94
N SER A 295 -9.22 -12.89 -6.95
CA SER A 295 -9.26 -14.34 -7.11
C SER A 295 -8.23 -14.75 -8.15
N PRO A 296 -7.35 -15.76 -7.90
CA PRO A 296 -6.54 -16.35 -8.97
C PRO A 296 -7.44 -16.79 -10.10
N MET A 297 -7.01 -16.58 -11.33
CA MET A 297 -7.70 -17.20 -12.47
C MET A 297 -7.45 -18.69 -12.42
N GLU A 298 -8.49 -19.49 -12.42
CA GLU A 298 -8.36 -20.93 -12.68
C GLU A 298 -7.72 -21.11 -14.06
N MET A 299 -6.58 -21.81 -14.07
CA MET A 299 -5.87 -22.19 -15.30
C MET A 299 -6.66 -23.26 -16.06
#